data_067830347baf9bcacd75c7dec893dda5
#
_entry.id   067830347baf9bcacd75c7dec893dda5
#
_cell.length_a   1.000
_cell.length_b   1.000
_cell.length_c   1.000
_cell.angle_alpha   90.00
_cell.angle_beta   90.00
_cell.angle_gamma   90.00
#
_symmetry.space_group_name_H-M   'P 1'
#
loop_
_entity.id
_entity.type
_entity.pdbx_description
1 polymer ?
#
loop_
_entity_poly.entity_id
_entity_poly.type
_entity_poly.pdbx_seq_one_letter_code
_entity_poly.pdbx_strand_id
1 'polypeptide(L)'
;MNAIPTIITERVDDIPLLLEQMQRMGLPTLFDTHFPTHGNWTGLSLGWVSTIWLSSMLSQGDHRMVHVEPWVAKRLWTLGTTTGQMVTRVDFTDDRLESVLRRLSHDERWGAFASGLHQHTVRVYALSPERVHVDSTSAKAYATVSDGGLFQFGHSKDYRPDLPQVKVMQAVLDPLGMPLATDVVSGERADDPLYRPCIERVQASVGRHGLL
;
A
#
# COMPACT_ATOMS: atom_id res chain seq x y z
N MET A 1 43.56 -24.67 4.35
CA MET A 1 42.38 -24.93 5.24
C MET A 1 41.14 -24.80 4.38
N ASN A 2 40.43 -25.89 4.11
CA ASN A 2 39.14 -25.79 3.43
C ASN A 2 38.13 -25.24 4.41
N ALA A 3 37.58 -24.05 4.10
CA ALA A 3 36.50 -23.48 4.91
C ALA A 3 35.28 -24.42 4.84
N ILE A 4 34.73 -24.79 5.98
CA ILE A 4 33.50 -25.57 6.05
C ILE A 4 32.38 -24.65 5.50
N PRO A 5 31.62 -25.09 4.49
CA PRO A 5 30.56 -24.27 3.95
C PRO A 5 29.49 -24.04 5.03
N THR A 6 29.12 -22.77 5.22
CA THR A 6 27.98 -22.40 6.10
C THR A 6 26.69 -22.60 5.32
N ILE A 7 25.82 -23.47 5.81
CA ILE A 7 24.49 -23.68 5.22
C ILE A 7 23.51 -22.72 5.92
N ILE A 8 22.86 -21.88 5.13
CA ILE A 8 21.79 -20.98 5.58
C ILE A 8 20.47 -21.51 5.02
N THR A 9 19.48 -21.66 5.88
CA THR A 9 18.14 -22.07 5.48
C THR A 9 17.18 -20.92 5.75
N GLU A 10 16.44 -20.53 4.73
CA GLU A 10 15.41 -19.48 4.81
C GLU A 10 14.06 -20.02 4.37
N ARG A 11 13.01 -19.49 4.97
CA ARG A 11 11.64 -19.75 4.54
C ARG A 11 11.28 -18.77 3.42
N VAL A 12 10.92 -19.29 2.26
CA VAL A 12 10.67 -18.51 1.03
C VAL A 12 9.21 -18.06 0.94
N ASP A 13 8.27 -18.96 1.27
CA ASP A 13 6.80 -18.75 1.16
C ASP A 13 6.38 -18.23 -0.23
N ASP A 14 5.48 -17.27 -0.26
CA ASP A 14 4.94 -16.58 -1.45
C ASP A 14 5.72 -15.31 -1.82
N ILE A 15 6.79 -15.00 -1.10
CA ILE A 15 7.54 -13.73 -1.22
C ILE A 15 8.05 -13.46 -2.64
N PRO A 16 8.69 -14.42 -3.34
CA PRO A 16 9.16 -14.15 -4.71
C PRO A 16 8.02 -13.81 -5.67
N LEU A 17 6.86 -14.46 -5.51
CA LEU A 17 5.68 -14.18 -6.33
C LEU A 17 5.12 -12.77 -6.06
N LEU A 18 4.98 -12.38 -4.79
CA LEU A 18 4.52 -11.07 -4.40
C LEU A 18 5.45 -9.97 -4.89
N LEU A 19 6.76 -10.12 -4.67
CA LEU A 19 7.75 -9.13 -5.07
C LEU A 19 7.83 -9.00 -6.59
N GLU A 20 7.83 -10.10 -7.33
CA GLU A 20 7.82 -10.08 -8.79
C GLU A 20 6.57 -9.36 -9.32
N GLN A 21 5.39 -9.65 -8.77
CA GLN A 21 4.16 -8.97 -9.15
C GLN A 21 4.21 -7.46 -8.87
N MET A 22 4.71 -7.06 -7.70
CA MET A 22 4.86 -5.65 -7.34
C MET A 22 5.89 -4.93 -8.23
N GLN A 23 6.96 -5.60 -8.63
CA GLN A 23 7.92 -5.07 -9.59
C GLN A 23 7.29 -4.86 -10.97
N ARG A 24 6.51 -5.83 -11.47
CA ARG A 24 5.76 -5.69 -12.74
C ARG A 24 4.76 -4.54 -12.70
N MET A 25 4.15 -4.31 -11.55
CA MET A 25 3.30 -3.14 -11.32
C MET A 25 4.08 -1.83 -11.17
N GLY A 26 5.42 -1.87 -11.22
CA GLY A 26 6.27 -0.69 -11.11
C GLY A 26 6.31 -0.05 -9.73
N LEU A 27 5.85 -0.76 -8.67
CA LEU A 27 5.70 -0.19 -7.32
C LEU A 27 6.98 0.45 -6.78
N PRO A 28 8.17 -0.20 -6.80
CA PRO A 28 9.37 0.41 -6.26
C PRO A 28 9.69 1.75 -6.92
N THR A 29 9.61 1.81 -8.24
CA THR A 29 9.89 3.03 -9.02
C THR A 29 8.85 4.11 -8.78
N LEU A 30 7.56 3.75 -8.71
CA LEU A 30 6.48 4.70 -8.43
C LEU A 30 6.64 5.32 -7.03
N PHE A 31 6.95 4.53 -6.02
CA PHE A 31 7.23 5.06 -4.69
C PHE A 31 8.41 6.03 -4.71
N ASP A 32 9.54 5.67 -5.31
CA ASP A 32 10.72 6.52 -5.36
C ASP A 32 10.47 7.83 -6.14
N THR A 33 9.63 7.77 -7.19
CA THR A 33 9.25 8.93 -8.00
C THR A 33 8.40 9.93 -7.21
N HIS A 34 7.40 9.44 -6.50
CA HIS A 34 6.43 10.31 -5.82
C HIS A 34 6.84 10.69 -4.40
N PHE A 35 7.69 9.90 -3.75
CA PHE A 35 8.14 10.14 -2.37
C PHE A 35 9.65 10.30 -2.27
N PRO A 36 10.19 11.43 -2.78
CA PRO A 36 11.63 11.67 -2.76
C PRO A 36 12.18 11.66 -1.34
N THR A 37 13.35 11.05 -1.20
CA THR A 37 14.05 10.95 0.07
C THR A 37 15.00 12.12 0.29
N HIS A 38 15.44 12.31 1.53
CA HIS A 38 16.43 13.30 1.89
C HIS A 38 17.81 12.90 1.36
N GLY A 39 18.69 13.87 1.11
CA GLY A 39 20.06 13.60 0.63
C GLY A 39 20.90 12.69 1.55
N ASN A 40 20.53 12.60 2.84
CA ASN A 40 21.15 11.68 3.80
C ASN A 40 20.52 10.28 3.87
N TRP A 41 19.58 9.97 2.97
CA TRP A 41 19.01 8.64 2.90
C TRP A 41 20.04 7.67 2.33
N THR A 42 20.40 6.65 3.10
CA THR A 42 21.37 5.62 2.73
C THR A 42 20.71 4.24 2.74
N GLY A 43 21.38 3.24 2.15
CA GLY A 43 20.87 1.88 2.07
C GLY A 43 19.77 1.72 1.01
N LEU A 44 18.82 0.86 1.28
CA LEU A 44 17.75 0.52 0.36
C LEU A 44 16.86 1.74 0.08
N SER A 45 16.43 1.93 -1.18
CA SER A 45 15.55 3.05 -1.54
C SER A 45 14.19 2.97 -0.80
N LEU A 46 13.50 4.10 -0.68
CA LEU A 46 12.17 4.15 -0.05
C LEU A 46 11.20 3.20 -0.78
N GLY A 47 11.28 3.17 -2.10
CA GLY A 47 10.43 2.30 -2.92
C GLY A 47 10.63 0.83 -2.62
N TRP A 48 11.87 0.40 -2.48
CA TRP A 48 12.15 -0.99 -2.11
C TRP A 48 11.80 -1.30 -0.66
N VAL A 49 12.08 -0.39 0.28
CA VAL A 49 11.64 -0.57 1.67
C VAL A 49 10.12 -0.74 1.74
N SER A 50 9.37 0.14 1.08
CA SER A 50 7.90 0.07 1.04
C SER A 50 7.39 -1.23 0.38
N THR A 51 8.00 -1.65 -0.72
CA THR A 51 7.57 -2.84 -1.46
C THR A 51 7.84 -4.12 -0.67
N ILE A 52 9.01 -4.25 -0.05
CA ILE A 52 9.35 -5.40 0.80
C ILE A 52 8.47 -5.41 2.05
N TRP A 53 8.23 -4.26 2.67
CA TRP A 53 7.32 -4.16 3.81
C TRP A 53 5.90 -4.57 3.44
N LEU A 54 5.38 -4.10 2.31
CA LEU A 54 4.06 -4.51 1.80
C LEU A 54 4.01 -6.02 1.55
N SER A 55 5.08 -6.62 1.00
CA SER A 55 5.14 -8.08 0.83
C SER A 55 5.08 -8.83 2.15
N SER A 56 5.70 -8.28 3.23
CA SER A 56 5.62 -8.89 4.55
C SER A 56 4.20 -8.85 5.12
N MET A 57 3.50 -7.73 4.97
CA MET A 57 2.11 -7.60 5.40
C MET A 57 1.19 -8.60 4.69
N LEU A 58 1.33 -8.72 3.37
CA LEU A 58 0.51 -9.63 2.57
C LEU A 58 0.81 -11.09 2.88
N SER A 59 2.08 -11.45 3.00
CA SER A 59 2.51 -12.82 3.28
C SER A 59 2.15 -13.30 4.69
N GLN A 60 2.20 -12.41 5.69
CA GLN A 60 1.98 -12.77 7.09
C GLN A 60 0.58 -12.43 7.60
N GLY A 61 -0.21 -11.63 6.88
CA GLY A 61 -1.46 -11.07 7.40
C GLY A 61 -1.24 -10.17 8.64
N ASP A 62 -0.05 -9.57 8.77
CA ASP A 62 0.35 -8.80 9.94
C ASP A 62 0.88 -7.42 9.52
N HIS A 63 0.30 -6.36 10.06
CA HIS A 63 0.65 -4.97 9.77
C HIS A 63 1.52 -4.30 10.85
N ARG A 64 1.92 -5.02 11.91
CA ARG A 64 2.69 -4.46 13.03
C ARG A 64 4.14 -4.21 12.61
N MET A 65 4.60 -2.95 12.70
CA MET A 65 5.96 -2.54 12.31
C MET A 65 7.04 -3.32 13.05
N VAL A 66 6.87 -3.55 14.36
CA VAL A 66 7.84 -4.26 15.21
C VAL A 66 8.19 -5.66 14.72
N HIS A 67 7.37 -6.26 13.87
CA HIS A 67 7.61 -7.61 13.33
C HIS A 67 8.37 -7.59 12.00
N VAL A 68 8.52 -6.43 11.35
CA VAL A 68 9.11 -6.34 10.01
C VAL A 68 10.62 -6.61 10.03
N GLU A 69 11.37 -5.91 10.89
CA GLU A 69 12.81 -6.13 10.99
C GLU A 69 13.18 -7.60 11.30
N PRO A 70 12.57 -8.26 12.32
CA PRO A 70 12.82 -9.69 12.58
C PRO A 70 12.41 -10.60 11.43
N TRP A 71 11.37 -10.26 10.68
CA TRP A 71 10.93 -11.01 9.52
C TRP A 71 11.93 -10.91 8.37
N VAL A 72 12.42 -9.69 8.07
CA VAL A 72 13.45 -9.43 7.07
C VAL A 72 14.77 -10.13 7.44
N ALA A 73 15.19 -10.03 8.71
CA ALA A 73 16.44 -10.62 9.19
C ALA A 73 16.54 -12.15 8.94
N LYS A 74 15.40 -12.84 8.85
CA LYS A 74 15.30 -14.28 8.58
C LYS A 74 15.21 -14.63 7.08
N ARG A 75 15.24 -13.62 6.18
CA ARG A 75 14.96 -13.77 4.74
C ARG A 75 15.88 -12.94 3.85
N LEU A 76 17.02 -12.52 4.37
CA LEU A 76 17.94 -11.61 3.68
C LEU A 76 18.38 -12.14 2.31
N TRP A 77 18.66 -13.45 2.24
CA TRP A 77 19.08 -14.09 0.99
C TRP A 77 17.91 -14.15 0.00
N THR A 78 16.75 -14.60 0.44
CA THR A 78 15.53 -14.66 -0.39
C THR A 78 15.17 -13.29 -0.95
N LEU A 79 15.13 -12.27 -0.08
CA LEU A 79 14.81 -10.89 -0.46
C LEU A 79 15.85 -10.32 -1.43
N GLY A 80 17.14 -10.46 -1.11
CA GLY A 80 18.23 -9.98 -1.95
C GLY A 80 18.26 -10.63 -3.33
N THR A 81 18.07 -11.96 -3.38
CA THR A 81 18.08 -12.71 -4.65
C THR A 81 16.85 -12.36 -5.51
N THR A 82 15.66 -12.21 -4.88
CA THR A 82 14.43 -11.91 -5.63
C THR A 82 14.42 -10.47 -6.15
N THR A 83 14.91 -9.52 -5.36
CA THR A 83 14.86 -8.10 -5.73
C THR A 83 16.10 -7.62 -6.52
N GLY A 84 17.19 -8.36 -6.47
CA GLY A 84 18.50 -7.92 -6.98
C GLY A 84 19.10 -6.78 -6.16
N GLN A 85 18.60 -6.51 -4.94
CA GLN A 85 19.02 -5.43 -4.08
C GLN A 85 19.86 -5.94 -2.90
N MET A 86 20.75 -5.09 -2.40
CA MET A 86 21.40 -5.35 -1.10
C MET A 86 20.44 -5.02 0.02
N VAL A 87 19.78 -6.05 0.57
CA VAL A 87 18.81 -5.92 1.65
C VAL A 87 19.49 -6.16 2.98
N THR A 88 19.32 -5.25 3.93
CA THR A 88 19.84 -5.38 5.27
C THR A 88 18.73 -5.17 6.31
N ARG A 89 18.90 -5.77 7.50
CA ARG A 89 17.91 -5.59 8.59
C ARG A 89 17.75 -4.14 9.02
N VAL A 90 18.83 -3.34 8.96
CA VAL A 90 18.80 -1.94 9.39
C VAL A 90 17.97 -1.04 8.46
N ASP A 91 17.65 -1.50 7.26
CA ASP A 91 16.72 -0.80 6.36
C ASP A 91 15.25 -0.89 6.84
N PHE A 92 14.96 -1.73 7.84
CA PHE A 92 13.60 -2.04 8.33
C PHE A 92 13.43 -1.83 9.83
N THR A 93 14.26 -1.02 10.44
CA THR A 93 14.05 -0.60 11.85
C THR A 93 12.78 0.22 11.98
N ASP A 94 12.18 0.24 13.17
CA ASP A 94 10.96 1.01 13.45
C ASP A 94 11.11 2.49 13.06
N ASP A 95 12.24 3.14 13.38
CA ASP A 95 12.53 4.53 12.99
C ASP A 95 12.56 4.71 11.47
N ARG A 96 13.10 3.72 10.76
CA ARG A 96 13.15 3.74 9.29
C ARG A 96 11.76 3.61 8.70
N LEU A 97 10.95 2.69 9.19
CA LEU A 97 9.58 2.47 8.76
C LEU A 97 8.68 3.66 9.14
N GLU A 98 8.84 4.25 10.32
CA GLU A 98 8.17 5.50 10.69
C GLU A 98 8.51 6.63 9.71
N SER A 99 9.79 6.77 9.36
CA SER A 99 10.22 7.76 8.37
C SER A 99 9.59 7.54 7.00
N VAL A 100 9.39 6.28 6.57
CA VAL A 100 8.62 5.93 5.35
C VAL A 100 7.18 6.38 5.50
N LEU A 101 6.47 5.98 6.56
CA LEU A 101 5.06 6.36 6.77
C LEU A 101 4.85 7.88 6.76
N ARG A 102 5.74 8.62 7.42
CA ARG A 102 5.69 10.09 7.45
C ARG A 102 5.78 10.70 6.05
N ARG A 103 6.50 10.05 5.12
CA ARG A 103 6.56 10.49 3.72
C ARG A 103 5.32 10.09 2.93
N LEU A 104 4.83 8.87 3.15
CA LEU A 104 3.63 8.36 2.49
C LEU A 104 2.36 9.11 2.94
N SER A 105 2.34 9.72 4.13
CA SER A 105 1.20 10.48 4.64
C SER A 105 1.00 11.86 3.99
N HIS A 106 1.80 12.22 2.99
CA HIS A 106 1.63 13.47 2.27
C HIS A 106 0.54 13.32 1.20
N ASP A 107 -0.64 13.88 1.43
CA ASP A 107 -1.87 13.65 0.65
C ASP A 107 -1.71 13.88 -0.86
N GLU A 108 -1.10 14.99 -1.28
CA GLU A 108 -0.91 15.29 -2.70
C GLU A 108 -0.01 14.26 -3.39
N ARG A 109 1.07 13.86 -2.73
CA ARG A 109 2.00 12.86 -3.25
C ARG A 109 1.36 11.49 -3.31
N TRP A 110 0.59 11.15 -2.27
CA TRP A 110 -0.18 9.91 -2.24
C TRP A 110 -1.20 9.86 -3.38
N GLY A 111 -1.94 10.95 -3.61
CA GLY A 111 -2.87 11.07 -4.72
C GLY A 111 -2.20 10.90 -6.09
N ALA A 112 -1.04 11.52 -6.29
CA ALA A 112 -0.25 11.38 -7.52
C ALA A 112 0.29 9.94 -7.70
N PHE A 113 0.81 9.33 -6.64
CA PHE A 113 1.26 7.95 -6.62
C PHE A 113 0.11 6.98 -6.97
N ALA A 114 -1.04 7.11 -6.30
CA ALA A 114 -2.20 6.25 -6.53
C ALA A 114 -2.70 6.35 -7.97
N SER A 115 -2.81 7.58 -8.50
CA SER A 115 -3.19 7.79 -9.91
C SER A 115 -2.18 7.16 -10.87
N GLY A 116 -0.88 7.34 -10.61
CA GLY A 116 0.19 6.74 -11.42
C GLY A 116 0.13 5.20 -11.40
N LEU A 117 -0.11 4.61 -10.24
CA LEU A 117 -0.25 3.15 -10.08
C LEU A 117 -1.48 2.63 -10.86
N HIS A 118 -2.63 3.28 -10.72
CA HIS A 118 -3.84 2.87 -11.42
C HIS A 118 -3.69 2.98 -12.95
N GLN A 119 -3.14 4.10 -13.46
CA GLN A 119 -2.86 4.27 -14.89
C GLN A 119 -1.89 3.21 -15.41
N HIS A 120 -0.84 2.92 -14.65
CA HIS A 120 0.13 1.89 -15.01
C HIS A 120 -0.55 0.52 -15.07
N THR A 121 -1.36 0.17 -14.07
CA THR A 121 -2.11 -1.09 -14.00
C THR A 121 -3.05 -1.26 -15.19
N VAL A 122 -3.87 -0.24 -15.49
CA VAL A 122 -4.79 -0.25 -16.63
C VAL A 122 -4.04 -0.50 -17.93
N ARG A 123 -2.90 0.16 -18.11
CA ARG A 123 -2.08 0.02 -19.34
C ARG A 123 -1.39 -1.34 -19.45
N VAL A 124 -0.72 -1.79 -18.38
CA VAL A 124 0.08 -3.04 -18.40
C VAL A 124 -0.79 -4.27 -18.60
N TYR A 125 -1.96 -4.27 -17.99
CA TYR A 125 -2.92 -5.37 -18.12
C TYR A 125 -3.93 -5.18 -19.25
N ALA A 126 -3.76 -4.12 -20.07
CA ALA A 126 -4.68 -3.78 -21.19
C ALA A 126 -6.15 -3.81 -20.76
N LEU A 127 -6.44 -3.25 -19.59
CA LEU A 127 -7.79 -3.25 -19.03
C LEU A 127 -8.67 -2.26 -19.80
N SER A 128 -9.93 -2.67 -20.11
CA SER A 128 -10.92 -1.81 -20.72
C SER A 128 -11.85 -1.23 -19.66
N PRO A 129 -11.77 0.08 -19.35
CA PRO A 129 -12.57 0.71 -18.30
C PRO A 129 -13.99 1.03 -18.77
N GLU A 130 -14.79 0.01 -19.14
CA GLU A 130 -16.14 0.18 -19.63
C GLU A 130 -17.17 0.38 -18.52
N ARG A 131 -16.95 -0.25 -17.37
CA ARG A 131 -17.85 -0.18 -16.23
C ARG A 131 -17.06 -0.11 -14.93
N VAL A 132 -17.41 0.84 -14.07
CA VAL A 132 -16.80 1.05 -12.76
C VAL A 132 -17.89 1.01 -11.70
N HIS A 133 -17.67 0.21 -10.66
CA HIS A 133 -18.50 0.19 -9.47
C HIS A 133 -17.86 1.05 -8.41
N VAL A 134 -18.65 1.92 -7.79
CA VAL A 134 -18.21 2.80 -6.68
C VAL A 134 -19.06 2.50 -5.47
N ASP A 135 -18.41 2.17 -4.37
CA ASP A 135 -19.10 1.88 -3.10
C ASP A 135 -18.27 2.36 -1.90
N SER A 136 -18.96 2.48 -0.76
CA SER A 136 -18.37 2.83 0.52
C SER A 136 -18.51 1.69 1.51
N THR A 137 -17.45 1.45 2.28
CA THR A 137 -17.49 0.54 3.43
C THR A 137 -16.91 1.23 4.66
N SER A 138 -17.09 0.62 5.82
CA SER A 138 -16.52 1.10 7.09
C SER A 138 -15.62 0.02 7.68
N ALA A 139 -14.43 0.41 8.09
CA ALA A 139 -13.53 -0.43 8.87
C ALA A 139 -13.50 0.06 10.32
N LYS A 140 -13.77 -0.84 11.24
CA LYS A 140 -13.84 -0.55 12.68
C LYS A 140 -12.58 -1.03 13.38
N ALA A 141 -12.19 -0.31 14.42
CA ALA A 141 -11.05 -0.71 15.23
C ALA A 141 -11.23 -0.30 16.70
N TYR A 142 -10.52 -0.98 17.58
CA TYR A 142 -10.32 -0.52 18.96
C TYR A 142 -9.23 0.55 18.97
N ALA A 143 -9.60 1.75 18.49
CA ALA A 143 -8.68 2.88 18.37
C ALA A 143 -9.12 4.04 19.28
N THR A 144 -8.16 4.86 19.68
CA THR A 144 -8.47 6.09 20.40
C THR A 144 -8.97 7.15 19.43
N VAL A 145 -10.11 7.74 19.74
CA VAL A 145 -10.66 8.87 18.99
C VAL A 145 -9.92 10.15 19.40
N SER A 146 -9.52 10.96 18.42
CA SER A 146 -8.92 12.27 18.64
C SER A 146 -9.57 13.28 17.71
N ASP A 147 -9.59 14.55 18.12
CA ASP A 147 -10.14 15.64 17.29
C ASP A 147 -9.40 15.70 15.93
N GLY A 148 -10.17 15.69 14.85
CA GLY A 148 -9.65 15.67 13.49
C GLY A 148 -8.96 14.37 13.06
N GLY A 149 -9.00 13.32 13.89
CA GLY A 149 -8.46 12.01 13.56
C GLY A 149 -9.35 11.25 12.56
N LEU A 150 -8.76 10.22 11.91
CA LEU A 150 -9.50 9.38 10.96
C LEU A 150 -10.50 8.46 11.65
N PHE A 151 -10.14 7.90 12.81
CA PHE A 151 -11.03 7.05 13.59
C PHE A 151 -12.03 7.92 14.37
N GLN A 152 -13.28 7.89 13.96
CA GLN A 152 -14.38 8.64 14.58
C GLN A 152 -15.61 7.74 14.73
N PHE A 153 -16.45 8.06 15.72
CA PHE A 153 -17.76 7.44 15.83
C PHE A 153 -18.66 7.98 14.71
N GLY A 154 -19.41 7.11 14.06
CA GLY A 154 -20.28 7.47 12.96
C GLY A 154 -21.41 6.46 12.77
N HIS A 155 -22.19 6.65 11.71
CA HIS A 155 -23.24 5.69 11.38
C HIS A 155 -22.65 4.31 11.10
N SER A 156 -23.04 3.34 11.93
CA SER A 156 -22.53 1.96 11.85
C SER A 156 -23.48 1.09 11.04
N LYS A 157 -23.06 0.68 9.84
CA LYS A 157 -23.81 -0.26 8.98
C LYS A 157 -23.94 -1.67 9.63
N ASP A 158 -23.04 -2.02 10.56
CA ASP A 158 -23.01 -3.36 11.21
C ASP A 158 -23.48 -3.32 12.67
N TYR A 159 -24.25 -2.30 13.04
CA TYR A 159 -24.82 -2.17 14.39
C TYR A 159 -23.79 -2.17 15.54
N ARG A 160 -22.59 -1.62 15.30
CA ARG A 160 -21.51 -1.45 16.30
C ARG A 160 -21.18 0.04 16.49
N PRO A 161 -22.12 0.84 17.01
CA PRO A 161 -21.89 2.27 17.27
C PRO A 161 -20.89 2.52 18.41
N ASP A 162 -20.55 1.48 19.16
CA ASP A 162 -19.58 1.47 20.25
C ASP A 162 -18.11 1.50 19.77
N LEU A 163 -17.87 1.25 18.50
CA LEU A 163 -16.51 1.24 17.93
C LEU A 163 -16.28 2.41 16.99
N PRO A 164 -15.14 3.11 17.13
CA PRO A 164 -14.73 4.08 16.14
C PRO A 164 -14.38 3.38 14.81
N GLN A 165 -14.62 4.08 13.74
CA GLN A 165 -14.45 3.57 12.38
C GLN A 165 -13.74 4.58 11.48
N VAL A 166 -13.22 4.10 10.36
CA VAL A 166 -12.87 4.89 9.19
C VAL A 166 -13.80 4.51 8.05
N LYS A 167 -14.06 5.42 7.13
CA LYS A 167 -14.74 5.09 5.88
C LYS A 167 -13.74 4.91 4.76
N VAL A 168 -13.98 3.87 3.96
CA VAL A 168 -13.22 3.58 2.74
C VAL A 168 -14.17 3.70 1.57
N MET A 169 -13.88 4.66 0.69
CA MET A 169 -14.53 4.78 -0.62
C MET A 169 -13.66 4.04 -1.63
N GLN A 170 -14.24 3.16 -2.41
CA GLN A 170 -13.52 2.41 -3.42
C GLN A 170 -14.26 2.41 -4.75
N ALA A 171 -13.52 2.64 -5.81
CA ALA A 171 -13.95 2.43 -7.18
C ALA A 171 -13.19 1.26 -7.78
N VAL A 172 -13.91 0.29 -8.34
CA VAL A 172 -13.33 -0.92 -8.93
C VAL A 172 -13.81 -1.13 -10.36
N LEU A 173 -12.92 -1.62 -11.19
CA LEU A 173 -13.19 -1.95 -12.59
C LEU A 173 -13.85 -3.32 -12.71
N ASP A 174 -15.01 -3.38 -13.36
CA ASP A 174 -15.71 -4.61 -13.70
C ASP A 174 -15.07 -5.29 -14.95
N PRO A 175 -15.02 -6.63 -15.04
CA PRO A 175 -15.49 -7.63 -14.07
C PRO A 175 -14.43 -8.07 -13.03
N LEU A 176 -13.21 -7.54 -13.10
CA LEU A 176 -12.07 -8.03 -12.33
C LEU A 176 -12.04 -7.51 -10.88
N GLY A 177 -12.83 -6.50 -10.54
CA GLY A 177 -12.77 -5.84 -9.25
C GLY A 177 -11.44 -5.07 -9.03
N MET A 178 -10.75 -4.69 -10.10
CA MET A 178 -9.46 -3.99 -10.01
C MET A 178 -9.65 -2.58 -9.48
N PRO A 179 -9.00 -2.19 -8.36
CA PRO A 179 -9.12 -0.85 -7.81
C PRO A 179 -8.62 0.23 -8.79
N LEU A 180 -9.41 1.28 -8.98
CA LEU A 180 -9.09 2.47 -9.78
C LEU A 180 -8.99 3.74 -8.94
N ALA A 181 -9.65 3.78 -7.80
CA ALA A 181 -9.53 4.84 -6.82
C ALA A 181 -9.89 4.30 -5.44
N THR A 182 -9.17 4.74 -4.42
CA THR A 182 -9.45 4.40 -3.03
C THR A 182 -9.23 5.63 -2.16
N ASP A 183 -10.22 5.93 -1.31
CA ASP A 183 -10.17 6.99 -0.30
C ASP A 183 -10.41 6.44 1.06
N VAL A 184 -9.57 6.84 2.01
CA VAL A 184 -9.80 6.61 3.44
C VAL A 184 -10.11 7.95 4.08
N VAL A 185 -11.31 8.06 4.64
CA VAL A 185 -11.78 9.30 5.26
C VAL A 185 -12.30 9.06 6.66
N SER A 186 -12.48 10.14 7.41
CA SER A 186 -12.95 10.10 8.78
C SER A 186 -14.33 9.43 8.91
N GLY A 187 -14.48 8.62 9.96
CA GLY A 187 -15.59 7.70 10.14
C GLY A 187 -16.97 8.33 10.35
N GLU A 188 -17.03 9.63 10.74
CA GLU A 188 -18.30 10.36 10.91
C GLU A 188 -18.88 10.91 9.59
N ARG A 189 -18.10 10.89 8.50
CA ARG A 189 -18.56 11.48 7.23
C ARG A 189 -19.75 10.73 6.64
N ALA A 190 -20.69 11.49 6.07
CA ALA A 190 -21.75 10.91 5.26
C ALA A 190 -21.21 10.31 3.96
N ASP A 191 -21.90 9.32 3.41
CA ASP A 191 -21.43 8.62 2.18
C ASP A 191 -21.62 9.48 0.93
N ASP A 192 -22.78 10.15 0.79
CA ASP A 192 -23.16 10.88 -0.43
C ASP A 192 -22.11 11.88 -0.93
N PRO A 193 -21.50 12.73 -0.09
CA PRO A 193 -20.47 13.67 -0.54
C PRO A 193 -19.18 13.02 -1.03
N LEU A 194 -18.96 11.73 -0.73
CA LEU A 194 -17.73 11.01 -1.07
C LEU A 194 -17.74 10.45 -2.50
N TYR A 195 -18.91 10.24 -3.10
CA TYR A 195 -19.02 9.66 -4.44
C TYR A 195 -18.38 10.55 -5.51
N ARG A 196 -18.70 11.83 -5.50
CA ARG A 196 -18.21 12.75 -6.53
C ARG A 196 -16.68 12.85 -6.57
N PRO A 197 -15.95 13.08 -5.48
CA PRO A 197 -14.49 13.09 -5.49
C PRO A 197 -13.87 11.76 -5.96
N CYS A 198 -14.48 10.64 -5.58
CA CYS A 198 -14.04 9.31 -6.03
C CYS A 198 -14.19 9.16 -7.54
N ILE A 199 -15.33 9.55 -8.11
CA ILE A 199 -15.59 9.53 -9.55
C ILE A 199 -14.60 10.43 -10.31
N GLU A 200 -14.35 11.64 -9.82
CA GLU A 200 -13.38 12.58 -10.42
C GLU A 200 -11.96 11.97 -10.46
N ARG A 201 -11.55 11.21 -9.44
CA ARG A 201 -10.28 10.48 -9.44
C ARG A 201 -10.25 9.32 -10.44
N VAL A 202 -11.34 8.56 -10.54
CA VAL A 202 -11.44 7.52 -11.58
C VAL A 202 -11.29 8.14 -12.96
N GLN A 203 -11.97 9.24 -13.23
CA GLN A 203 -11.85 9.95 -14.51
C GLN A 203 -10.43 10.44 -14.79
N ALA A 204 -9.72 10.90 -13.77
CA ALA A 204 -8.31 11.28 -13.90
C ALA A 204 -7.38 10.09 -14.19
N SER A 205 -7.71 8.90 -13.66
CA SER A 205 -6.91 7.68 -13.84
C SER A 205 -7.13 7.00 -15.18
N VAL A 206 -8.37 6.94 -15.68
CA VAL A 206 -8.71 6.22 -16.93
C VAL A 206 -8.92 7.13 -18.15
N GLY A 207 -8.89 8.46 -17.94
CA GLY A 207 -9.24 9.43 -18.97
C GLY A 207 -10.77 9.63 -19.11
N ARG A 208 -11.16 10.78 -19.66
CA ARG A 208 -12.58 11.19 -19.73
C ARG A 208 -13.45 10.36 -20.70
N HIS A 209 -12.87 9.48 -21.49
CA HIS A 209 -13.56 8.77 -22.57
C HIS A 209 -14.14 7.40 -22.16
N GLY A 210 -14.02 6.99 -20.90
CA GLY A 210 -14.42 5.66 -20.44
C GLY A 210 -15.64 5.60 -19.51
N LEU A 211 -16.20 6.73 -19.11
CA LEU A 211 -17.30 6.75 -18.13
C LEU A 211 -18.53 7.44 -18.72
N LEU A 212 -19.47 6.64 -19.14
CA LEU A 212 -20.88 7.01 -19.35
C LEU A 212 -21.74 6.24 -18.35
#